data_12b20dea17805e67aa4cedf3c2f20f4a
#
_entry.id   12b20dea17805e67aa4cedf3c2f20f4a
#
_cell.length_a   1.000
_cell.length_b   1.000
_cell.length_c   1.000
_cell.angle_alpha   90.00
_cell.angle_beta   90.00
_cell.angle_gamma   90.00
#
_symmetry.space_group_name_H-M   'P 1'
#
loop_
_entity.id
_entity.type
_entity.pdbx_description
1 polymer ?
#
loop_
_entity_poly.entity_id
_entity_poly.type
_entity_poly.pdbx_seq_one_letter_code
_entity_poly.pdbx_strand_id
1 'polypeptide(L)'
;RQANAQSLAMKRVIFWSHHLVAPSKRRQFAAWCPELGVWGLFKLGYPGFLCFEGACDDVDDMVRRVKGMQWAAISMRTEVAWTFIRTDDMLGTTLEAAIRHCPLAKAHPLYEKVRTGAKEIESMSEFVAWYVIFPP
;
A
#
# COMPACT_ATOMS: atom_id res chain seq x y z
N ARG A 1 -14.82 11.12 2.24
CA ARG A 1 -15.22 9.87 1.58
C ARG A 1 -16.69 9.58 1.87
N GLN A 2 -17.47 9.32 0.84
CA GLN A 2 -18.89 9.06 0.94
C GLN A 2 -19.16 7.57 0.84
N ALA A 3 -19.88 7.00 1.84
CA ALA A 3 -20.11 5.56 1.93
C ALA A 3 -20.90 5.00 0.75
N ASN A 4 -21.80 5.80 0.14
CA ASN A 4 -22.68 5.36 -0.96
C ASN A 4 -22.20 5.81 -2.34
N ALA A 5 -21.05 6.46 -2.42
CA ALA A 5 -20.49 6.84 -3.73
C ALA A 5 -20.09 5.62 -4.52
N GLN A 6 -20.34 5.61 -5.82
CA GLN A 6 -19.94 4.52 -6.70
C GLN A 6 -18.47 4.62 -7.11
N SER A 7 -17.83 5.77 -6.94
CA SER A 7 -16.43 5.95 -7.29
C SER A 7 -15.61 6.39 -6.08
N LEU A 8 -14.33 6.04 -6.10
CA LEU A 8 -13.41 6.37 -5.02
C LEU A 8 -12.03 6.63 -5.60
N ALA A 9 -11.40 7.74 -5.16
CA ALA A 9 -10.04 8.05 -5.55
C ALA A 9 -9.07 7.15 -4.78
N MET A 10 -8.21 6.48 -5.53
CA MET A 10 -7.22 5.53 -5.03
C MET A 10 -5.81 6.00 -5.38
N LYS A 11 -4.82 5.49 -4.66
CA LYS A 11 -3.45 5.94 -4.83
C LYS A 11 -2.47 4.80 -4.50
N ARG A 12 -1.36 4.78 -5.25
CA ARG A 12 -0.15 4.01 -4.92
C ARG A 12 0.99 4.98 -4.72
N VAL A 13 1.79 4.78 -3.65
CA VAL A 13 3.04 5.50 -3.44
C VAL A 13 4.17 4.50 -3.28
N ILE A 14 5.36 4.87 -3.78
CA ILE A 14 6.57 4.07 -3.60
C ILE A 14 7.65 4.97 -3.03
N PHE A 15 8.25 4.52 -1.93
CA PHE A 15 9.40 5.16 -1.32
C PHE A 15 10.65 4.34 -1.55
N TRP A 16 11.73 5.04 -1.72
CA TRP A 16 13.09 4.50 -1.69
C TRP A 16 13.76 4.99 -0.41
N SER A 17 14.40 4.08 0.31
CA SER A 17 15.24 4.42 1.45
C SER A 17 16.66 3.95 1.17
N HIS A 18 17.66 4.73 1.59
CA HIS A 18 19.04 4.32 1.47
C HIS A 18 19.27 3.00 2.20
N HIS A 19 18.70 2.86 3.39
CA HIS A 19 18.65 1.58 4.08
C HIS A 19 17.40 1.51 4.96
N LEU A 20 16.89 0.30 5.12
CA LEU A 20 15.71 0.02 5.91
C LEU A 20 16.01 -1.24 6.73
N VAL A 21 16.52 -1.06 7.96
CA VAL A 21 17.01 -2.20 8.75
C VAL A 21 16.44 -2.25 10.17
N ALA A 22 15.75 -1.19 10.64
CA ALA A 22 15.26 -1.16 12.01
C ALA A 22 14.05 -2.08 12.19
N PRO A 23 14.11 -3.06 13.12
CA PRO A 23 12.96 -3.93 13.38
C PRO A 23 11.70 -3.18 13.80
N SER A 24 11.85 -2.01 14.46
CA SER A 24 10.72 -1.19 14.85
C SER A 24 9.90 -0.71 13.66
N LYS A 25 10.56 -0.41 12.52
CA LYS A 25 9.85 0.01 11.31
C LYS A 25 8.98 -1.10 10.76
N ARG A 26 9.49 -2.35 10.75
CA ARG A 26 8.70 -3.52 10.34
C ARG A 26 7.42 -3.63 11.18
N ARG A 27 7.54 -3.49 12.49
CA ARG A 27 6.38 -3.56 13.39
C ARG A 27 5.40 -2.43 13.13
N GLN A 28 5.90 -1.22 12.87
CA GLN A 28 5.03 -0.07 12.58
C GLN A 28 4.25 -0.27 11.29
N PHE A 29 4.87 -0.74 10.23
CA PHE A 29 4.15 -1.01 8.98
C PHE A 29 3.08 -2.08 9.18
N ALA A 30 3.39 -3.14 9.92
CA ALA A 30 2.43 -4.21 10.22
C ALA A 30 1.23 -3.70 11.03
N ALA A 31 1.44 -2.71 11.90
CA ALA A 31 0.36 -2.12 12.70
C ALA A 31 -0.43 -1.08 11.92
N TRP A 32 0.26 -0.19 11.20
CA TRP A 32 -0.39 0.96 10.54
C TRP A 32 -1.18 0.58 9.31
N CYS A 33 -0.73 -0.41 8.54
CA CYS A 33 -1.43 -0.79 7.32
C CYS A 33 -2.87 -1.23 7.58
N PRO A 34 -3.15 -2.18 8.50
CA PRO A 34 -4.54 -2.51 8.80
C PRO A 34 -5.29 -1.37 9.50
N GLU A 35 -4.63 -0.58 10.36
CA GLU A 35 -5.28 0.55 11.03
C GLU A 35 -5.78 1.58 10.03
N LEU A 36 -4.99 1.90 9.02
CA LEU A 36 -5.33 2.90 8.02
C LEU A 36 -6.10 2.33 6.82
N GLY A 37 -6.27 1.03 6.75
CA GLY A 37 -6.96 0.41 5.62
C GLY A 37 -6.16 0.46 4.33
N VAL A 38 -4.83 0.33 4.41
CA VAL A 38 -3.96 0.31 3.23
C VAL A 38 -3.20 -1.00 3.12
N TRP A 39 -2.90 -1.39 1.89
CA TRP A 39 -1.98 -2.48 1.61
C TRP A 39 -0.56 -1.96 1.63
N GLY A 40 0.37 -2.73 2.19
CA GLY A 40 1.78 -2.41 2.19
C GLY A 40 2.63 -3.54 1.66
N LEU A 41 3.69 -3.19 0.96
CA LEU A 41 4.72 -4.11 0.52
C LEU A 41 6.06 -3.44 0.82
N PHE A 42 6.98 -4.15 1.46
CA PHE A 42 8.27 -3.55 1.79
C PHE A 42 9.41 -4.55 1.69
N LYS A 43 10.58 -4.02 1.39
CA LYS A 43 11.84 -4.76 1.35
C LYS A 43 12.83 -4.11 2.28
N LEU A 44 13.36 -4.88 3.23
CA LEU A 44 14.44 -4.42 4.11
C LEU A 44 15.77 -4.46 3.37
N GLY A 45 16.74 -3.75 3.90
CA GLY A 45 18.12 -3.80 3.42
C GLY A 45 18.61 -2.51 2.81
N TYR A 46 19.62 -2.66 1.95
CA TYR A 46 20.31 -1.58 1.25
C TYR A 46 20.18 -1.83 -0.26
N PRO A 47 19.31 -1.14 -0.99
CA PRO A 47 18.32 -0.17 -0.53
C PRO A 47 17.06 -0.83 0.04
N GLY A 48 16.29 -0.01 0.77
CA GLY A 48 14.96 -0.41 1.21
C GLY A 48 13.88 0.19 0.33
N PHE A 49 12.73 -0.47 0.28
CA PHE A 49 11.56 -0.03 -0.50
C PHE A 49 10.31 -0.17 0.29
N LEU A 50 9.40 0.78 0.08
CA LEU A 50 8.05 0.76 0.63
C LEU A 50 7.07 1.04 -0.49
N CYS A 51 6.00 0.28 -0.55
CA CYS A 51 4.89 0.52 -1.47
C CYS A 51 3.59 0.43 -0.71
N PHE A 52 2.73 1.45 -0.85
CA PHE A 52 1.42 1.47 -0.19
C PHE A 52 0.34 1.76 -1.23
N GLU A 53 -0.81 1.09 -1.06
CA GLU A 53 -1.99 1.30 -1.90
C GLU A 53 -3.25 1.35 -1.06
N GLY A 54 -4.17 2.20 -1.45
CA GLY A 54 -5.46 2.33 -0.79
C GLY A 54 -6.19 3.58 -1.25
N ALA A 55 -7.23 3.96 -0.50
CA ALA A 55 -7.91 5.22 -0.74
C ALA A 55 -6.93 6.39 -0.54
N CYS A 56 -7.06 7.43 -1.36
CA CYS A 56 -6.12 8.56 -1.35
C CYS A 56 -5.90 9.13 0.04
N ASP A 57 -6.96 9.38 0.80
CA ASP A 57 -6.84 9.96 2.14
C ASP A 57 -6.07 9.03 3.08
N ASP A 58 -6.33 7.74 3.00
CA ASP A 58 -5.69 6.76 3.88
C ASP A 58 -4.21 6.58 3.53
N VAL A 59 -3.89 6.59 2.24
CA VAL A 59 -2.49 6.55 1.79
C VAL A 59 -1.75 7.83 2.20
N ASP A 60 -2.41 8.99 2.09
CA ASP A 60 -1.82 10.25 2.53
C ASP A 60 -1.50 10.23 4.03
N ASP A 61 -2.37 9.62 4.85
CA ASP A 61 -2.10 9.43 6.28
C ASP A 61 -0.88 8.53 6.49
N MET A 62 -0.79 7.43 5.74
CA MET A 62 0.38 6.55 5.81
C MET A 62 1.66 7.29 5.43
N VAL A 63 1.62 8.09 4.36
CA VAL A 63 2.77 8.90 3.92
C VAL A 63 3.24 9.83 5.04
N ARG A 64 2.31 10.53 5.71
CA ARG A 64 2.66 11.40 6.83
C ARG A 64 3.35 10.63 7.95
N ARG A 65 2.84 9.46 8.31
CA ARG A 65 3.44 8.62 9.36
C ARG A 65 4.83 8.13 8.96
N VAL A 66 4.98 7.68 7.71
CA VAL A 66 6.28 7.22 7.20
C VAL A 66 7.30 8.35 7.23
N LYS A 67 6.92 9.53 6.74
CA LYS A 67 7.83 10.70 6.75
C LYS A 67 8.18 11.16 8.16
N GLY A 68 7.32 10.91 9.13
CA GLY A 68 7.57 11.25 10.53
C GLY A 68 8.52 10.30 11.26
N MET A 69 8.86 9.15 10.66
CA MET A 69 9.83 8.23 11.23
C MET A 69 11.25 8.74 11.01
N GLN A 70 12.22 8.16 11.74
CA GLN A 70 13.62 8.49 11.55
C GLN A 70 14.19 7.74 10.36
N TRP A 71 14.78 8.49 9.43
CA TRP A 71 15.41 7.94 8.23
C TRP A 71 16.78 8.58 8.03
N ALA A 72 17.75 7.78 7.61
CA ALA A 72 19.02 8.33 7.13
C ALA A 72 18.78 9.08 5.81
N ALA A 73 17.98 8.49 4.92
CA ALA A 73 17.51 9.13 3.71
C ALA A 73 16.28 8.38 3.21
N ILE A 74 15.24 9.12 2.86
CA ILE A 74 14.03 8.56 2.25
C ILE A 74 13.51 9.54 1.22
N SER A 75 13.01 9.02 0.10
CA SER A 75 12.37 9.84 -0.92
C SER A 75 11.19 9.08 -1.53
N MET A 76 10.13 9.82 -1.84
CA MET A 76 9.02 9.27 -2.62
C MET A 76 9.44 9.25 -4.09
N ARG A 77 9.43 8.06 -4.69
CA ARG A 77 9.85 7.88 -6.09
C ARG A 77 8.70 7.97 -7.06
N THR A 78 7.54 7.45 -6.68
CA THR A 78 6.36 7.51 -7.53
C THR A 78 5.12 7.74 -6.68
N GLU A 79 4.17 8.43 -7.30
CA GLU A 79 2.83 8.61 -6.77
C GLU A 79 1.89 8.49 -7.96
N VAL A 80 1.02 7.48 -7.94
CA VAL A 80 0.08 7.22 -9.02
C VAL A 80 -1.32 7.16 -8.43
N ALA A 81 -2.24 7.90 -9.02
CA ALA A 81 -3.63 7.92 -8.61
C ALA A 81 -4.51 7.33 -9.69
N TRP A 82 -5.60 6.69 -9.28
CA TRP A 82 -6.63 6.22 -10.18
C TRP A 82 -8.00 6.35 -9.51
N THR A 83 -9.04 6.22 -10.31
CA THR A 83 -10.41 6.22 -9.80
C THR A 83 -10.96 4.80 -9.90
N PHE A 84 -11.39 4.27 -8.76
CA PHE A 84 -12.09 2.99 -8.74
C PHE A 84 -13.57 3.24 -8.93
N ILE A 85 -14.20 2.46 -9.79
CA ILE A 85 -15.65 2.51 -10.04
C ILE A 85 -16.25 1.18 -9.58
N ARG A 86 -17.15 1.24 -8.61
CA ARG A 86 -17.88 0.06 -8.14
C ARG A 86 -19.01 -0.26 -9.10
N THR A 87 -19.13 -1.52 -9.47
CA THR A 87 -20.26 -2.02 -10.26
C THR A 87 -21.18 -2.87 -9.37
N ASP A 88 -22.43 -3.06 -9.80
CA ASP A 88 -23.45 -3.71 -8.97
C ASP A 88 -23.16 -5.19 -8.67
N ASP A 89 -22.31 -5.82 -9.46
CA ASP A 89 -21.90 -7.21 -9.22
C ASP A 89 -20.80 -7.34 -8.14
N MET A 90 -20.27 -6.23 -7.67
CA MET A 90 -19.24 -6.25 -6.63
C MET A 90 -19.86 -6.27 -5.24
N LEU A 91 -19.35 -7.13 -4.37
CA LEU A 91 -19.83 -7.25 -3.00
C LEU A 91 -19.28 -6.13 -2.12
N GLY A 92 -20.06 -5.75 -1.12
CA GLY A 92 -19.65 -4.79 -0.11
C GLY A 92 -19.77 -3.34 -0.54
N THR A 93 -19.21 -2.46 0.28
CA THR A 93 -19.19 -1.03 0.02
C THR A 93 -18.21 -0.69 -1.10
N THR A 94 -18.29 0.54 -1.61
CA THR A 94 -17.31 1.01 -2.61
C THR A 94 -15.89 0.94 -2.06
N LEU A 95 -15.67 1.31 -0.81
CA LEU A 95 -14.34 1.21 -0.19
C LEU A 95 -13.87 -0.24 -0.10
N GLU A 96 -14.72 -1.14 0.36
CA GLU A 96 -14.35 -2.55 0.47
C GLU A 96 -13.98 -3.15 -0.90
N ALA A 97 -14.79 -2.85 -1.92
CA ALA A 97 -14.51 -3.32 -3.27
C ALA A 97 -13.22 -2.70 -3.82
N ALA A 98 -13.02 -1.40 -3.61
CA ALA A 98 -11.82 -0.70 -4.05
C ALA A 98 -10.54 -1.30 -3.44
N ILE A 99 -10.58 -1.60 -2.15
CA ILE A 99 -9.44 -2.20 -1.43
C ILE A 99 -9.17 -3.62 -1.97
N ARG A 100 -10.23 -4.41 -2.18
CA ARG A 100 -10.10 -5.76 -2.71
C ARG A 100 -9.51 -5.79 -4.11
N HIS A 101 -9.79 -4.75 -4.91
CA HIS A 101 -9.33 -4.66 -6.30
C HIS A 101 -8.01 -3.91 -6.46
N CYS A 102 -7.37 -3.46 -5.37
CA CYS A 102 -6.03 -2.91 -5.45
C CYS A 102 -5.07 -3.94 -6.02
N PRO A 103 -4.20 -3.55 -6.98
CA PRO A 103 -3.19 -4.48 -7.50
C PRO A 103 -2.36 -5.12 -6.39
N LEU A 104 -1.99 -4.35 -5.37
CA LEU A 104 -1.18 -4.84 -4.25
C LEU A 104 -1.91 -5.89 -3.40
N ALA A 105 -3.24 -5.88 -3.40
CA ALA A 105 -4.01 -6.87 -2.67
C ALA A 105 -3.65 -8.30 -3.08
N LYS A 106 -3.33 -8.51 -4.36
CA LYS A 106 -2.96 -9.83 -4.90
C LYS A 106 -1.69 -10.40 -4.28
N ALA A 107 -0.82 -9.55 -3.75
CA ALA A 107 0.42 -9.98 -3.10
C ALA A 107 0.19 -10.49 -1.67
N HIS A 108 -1.01 -10.31 -1.13
CA HIS A 108 -1.28 -10.62 0.27
C HIS A 108 -2.12 -11.90 0.42
N PRO A 109 -1.81 -12.75 1.41
CA PRO A 109 -2.57 -13.99 1.60
C PRO A 109 -3.99 -13.77 2.09
N LEU A 110 -4.33 -12.56 2.56
CA LEU A 110 -5.65 -12.24 3.09
C LEU A 110 -6.49 -11.39 2.16
N TYR A 111 -6.09 -11.21 0.91
CA TYR A 111 -6.79 -10.29 0.02
C TYR A 111 -8.27 -10.65 -0.18
N GLU A 112 -8.60 -11.92 -0.21
CA GLU A 112 -9.98 -12.38 -0.39
C GLU A 112 -10.87 -12.05 0.80
N LYS A 113 -10.27 -11.79 1.96
CA LYS A 113 -11.00 -11.48 3.20
C LYS A 113 -11.14 -9.97 3.40
N VAL A 114 -10.73 -9.16 2.44
CA VAL A 114 -10.80 -7.69 2.50
C VAL A 114 -10.14 -7.16 3.78
N ARG A 115 -8.95 -7.67 4.08
CA ARG A 115 -8.16 -7.21 5.24
C ARG A 115 -6.82 -6.72 4.75
N THR A 116 -6.58 -5.44 4.94
CA THR A 116 -5.31 -4.84 4.56
C THR A 116 -4.19 -5.25 5.53
N GLY A 117 -2.97 -5.14 5.07
CA GLY A 117 -1.81 -5.47 5.87
C GLY A 117 -0.52 -5.15 5.12
N ALA A 118 0.61 -5.39 5.78
CA ALA A 118 1.93 -5.20 5.19
C ALA A 118 2.58 -6.57 4.95
N LYS A 119 3.24 -6.71 3.81
CA LYS A 119 3.99 -7.91 3.46
C LYS A 119 5.43 -7.54 3.16
N GLU A 120 6.35 -8.31 3.74
CA GLU A 120 7.78 -8.18 3.46
C GLU A 120 8.17 -9.06 2.27
N ILE A 121 8.97 -8.51 1.36
CA ILE A 121 9.58 -9.27 0.26
C ILE A 121 11.09 -9.34 0.45
N GLU A 122 11.71 -10.36 -0.16
CA GLU A 122 13.11 -10.67 0.12
C GLU A 122 14.10 -10.04 -0.85
N SER A 123 13.66 -9.69 -2.07
CA SER A 123 14.59 -9.25 -3.10
C SER A 123 14.01 -8.17 -3.99
N MET A 124 14.90 -7.41 -4.62
CA MET A 124 14.53 -6.41 -5.61
C MET A 124 13.90 -7.01 -6.86
N SER A 125 14.38 -8.19 -7.28
CA SER A 125 13.79 -8.86 -8.44
C SER A 125 12.35 -9.27 -8.16
N GLU A 126 12.03 -9.67 -6.95
CA GLU A 126 10.66 -9.96 -6.53
C GLU A 126 9.79 -8.70 -6.60
N PHE A 127 10.31 -7.56 -6.11
CA PHE A 127 9.60 -6.29 -6.17
C PHE A 127 9.36 -5.85 -7.63
N VAL A 128 10.38 -5.92 -8.48
CA VAL A 128 10.28 -5.54 -9.89
C VAL A 128 9.29 -6.43 -10.63
N ALA A 129 9.35 -7.74 -10.39
CA ALA A 129 8.43 -8.68 -11.01
C ALA A 129 6.99 -8.36 -10.62
N TRP A 130 6.75 -8.07 -9.34
CA TRP A 130 5.42 -7.68 -8.88
C TRP A 130 4.95 -6.38 -9.56
N TYR A 131 5.83 -5.36 -9.62
CA TYR A 131 5.50 -4.05 -10.19
C TYR A 131 5.11 -4.16 -11.67
N VAL A 132 5.79 -5.02 -12.42
CA VAL A 132 5.50 -5.22 -13.85
C VAL A 132 4.18 -5.98 -14.05
N ILE A 133 3.92 -7.00 -13.21
CA ILE A 133 2.72 -7.85 -13.34
C ILE A 133 1.46 -7.12 -12.89
N PHE A 134 1.56 -6.29 -11.85
CA PHE A 134 0.41 -5.61 -11.25
C PHE A 134 0.57 -4.08 -11.33
N PRO A 135 0.50 -3.48 -12.53
CA PRO A 135 0.53 -2.03 -12.66
C PRO A 135 -0.76 -1.42 -12.08
N PRO A 136 -0.67 -0.20 -11.59
CA PRO A 136 -1.86 0.49 -11.08
C PRO A 136 -2.87 0.82 -12.16
#